data_e3cc275d8f85b9a21936acd4098ed6bf
#
_entry.id   e3cc275d8f85b9a21936acd4098ed6bf
#
_cell.length_a   1.000
_cell.length_b   1.000
_cell.length_c   1.000
_cell.angle_alpha   90.00
_cell.angle_beta   90.00
_cell.angle_gamma   90.00
#
_symmetry.space_group_name_H-M   'P 1'
#
loop_
_entity.id
_entity.type
_entity.pdbx_description
1 polymer ?
#
loop_
_entity_poly.entity_id
_entity_poly.type
_entity_poly.pdbx_seq_one_letter_code
_entity_poly.pdbx_strand_id
1 'polypeptide(L)'
;MATRAVARRQAETPAGGASSARGARARSGEIADRDLVGMYLDEIARTPLLDAAKEVELSLDIEAGVYAGKLLAGEAKPEAVDAPSASANREELEAIVAQGERAKDLFIRSNLRLVVAVARRYPRSGLPLLDLIQEGNAGLVRAVEKFDYKKGFKFSTYATWWIRQAITRSIADQSRTIRLPVHLVEELGRIRRVQREFNREHGREPEPAEVAAELGSTPERVTDVLDWARDPVSLNMSVDDEGETQFGDLLEDTGADSPEDSVLVMMRREELEGLIGRLEPRTASIIKARYGIEDGRERTLTEVGKQHGLTRERIRQIEKHALVELKKLARDTGFESAA
;
A
#
# COMPACT_ATOMS: atom_id res chain seq x y z
N MET A 1 36.87 62.00 -40.96
CA MET A 1 35.41 61.93 -41.24
C MET A 1 34.84 60.72 -40.53
N ALA A 2 33.98 60.95 -39.55
CA ALA A 2 33.47 59.95 -38.63
C ALA A 2 32.26 59.23 -39.21
N THR A 3 32.18 57.89 -39.08
CA THR A 3 30.98 57.14 -39.34
C THR A 3 30.63 56.38 -38.10
N ARG A 4 29.50 56.77 -37.48
CA ARG A 4 28.85 56.16 -36.28
C ARG A 4 28.31 54.77 -36.61
N ALA A 5 28.73 53.73 -35.86
CA ALA A 5 28.08 52.45 -35.80
C ALA A 5 27.07 52.47 -34.64
N VAL A 6 25.80 52.26 -34.96
CA VAL A 6 24.70 52.10 -34.00
C VAL A 6 24.62 50.64 -33.56
N ALA A 7 24.97 50.38 -32.31
CA ALA A 7 24.82 49.09 -31.71
C ALA A 7 23.33 48.82 -31.36
N ARG A 8 22.74 47.80 -31.98
CA ARG A 8 21.42 47.23 -31.64
C ARG A 8 21.58 46.34 -30.40
N ARG A 9 21.07 46.78 -29.27
CA ARG A 9 20.85 45.91 -28.11
C ARG A 9 19.68 44.97 -28.42
N GLN A 10 19.96 43.66 -28.53
CA GLN A 10 18.96 42.61 -28.44
C GLN A 10 18.69 42.35 -26.96
N ALA A 11 17.43 42.43 -26.58
CA ALA A 11 16.95 42.07 -25.26
C ALA A 11 16.92 40.53 -25.17
N GLU A 12 17.78 39.95 -24.33
CA GLU A 12 17.72 38.56 -23.94
C GLU A 12 16.63 38.41 -22.87
N THR A 13 15.60 37.64 -23.19
CA THR A 13 14.59 37.13 -22.26
C THR A 13 15.17 35.90 -21.54
N PRO A 14 15.14 35.81 -20.23
CA PRO A 14 15.60 34.59 -19.53
C PRO A 14 14.52 33.53 -19.53
N ALA A 15 14.58 32.60 -20.47
CA ALA A 15 13.87 31.32 -20.38
C ALA A 15 14.77 30.33 -19.64
N GLY A 16 14.49 30.01 -18.38
CA GLY A 16 15.33 29.09 -17.61
C GLY A 16 14.96 28.94 -16.13
N GLY A 17 13.68 28.99 -15.76
CA GLY A 17 13.27 28.95 -14.35
C GLY A 17 12.69 27.62 -13.80
N ALA A 18 12.23 26.72 -14.65
CA ALA A 18 11.45 25.56 -14.18
C ALA A 18 12.29 24.29 -13.90
N SER A 19 13.39 24.08 -14.62
CA SER A 19 14.27 22.90 -14.42
C SER A 19 15.13 23.01 -13.17
N SER A 20 15.54 24.22 -12.78
CA SER A 20 16.37 24.44 -11.58
C SER A 20 15.60 24.27 -10.27
N ALA A 21 14.29 24.53 -10.25
CA ALA A 21 13.47 24.43 -9.03
C ALA A 21 13.19 22.97 -8.61
N ARG A 22 13.05 22.03 -9.57
CA ARG A 22 12.89 20.59 -9.26
C ARG A 22 14.20 19.97 -8.76
N GLY A 23 15.33 20.30 -9.39
CA GLY A 23 16.65 19.86 -8.92
C GLY A 23 17.03 20.45 -7.56
N ALA A 24 16.59 21.66 -7.24
CA ALA A 24 16.79 22.29 -5.93
C ALA A 24 15.91 21.64 -4.84
N ARG A 25 14.65 21.28 -5.13
CA ARG A 25 13.77 20.57 -4.18
C ARG A 25 14.23 19.13 -3.89
N ALA A 26 14.69 18.39 -4.90
CA ALA A 26 15.26 17.05 -4.70
C ALA A 26 16.55 17.14 -3.87
N ARG A 27 17.44 18.10 -4.14
CA ARG A 27 18.67 18.31 -3.37
C ARG A 27 18.41 18.84 -1.96
N SER A 28 17.39 19.67 -1.75
CA SER A 28 17.02 20.12 -0.39
C SER A 28 16.41 19.00 0.44
N GLY A 29 15.66 18.06 -0.16
CA GLY A 29 15.19 16.86 0.51
C GLY A 29 16.34 15.92 0.91
N GLU A 30 17.29 15.65 0.04
CA GLU A 30 18.47 14.83 0.34
C GLU A 30 19.40 15.47 1.40
N ILE A 31 19.53 16.80 1.42
CA ILE A 31 20.30 17.53 2.44
C ILE A 31 19.59 17.46 3.79
N ALA A 32 18.26 17.63 3.82
CA ALA A 32 17.47 17.52 5.04
C ALA A 32 17.51 16.11 5.63
N ASP A 33 17.43 15.07 4.79
CA ASP A 33 17.53 13.67 5.23
C ASP A 33 18.94 13.32 5.78
N ARG A 34 20.00 13.85 5.16
CA ARG A 34 21.37 13.68 5.66
C ARG A 34 21.58 14.36 7.00
N ASP A 35 20.94 15.50 7.22
CA ASP A 35 21.01 16.24 8.49
C ASP A 35 20.27 15.46 9.59
N LEU A 36 19.09 14.91 9.31
CA LEU A 36 18.32 14.07 10.25
C LEU A 36 19.05 12.79 10.62
N VAL A 37 19.66 12.11 9.64
CA VAL A 37 20.50 10.91 9.90
C VAL A 37 21.70 11.28 10.78
N GLY A 38 22.38 12.41 10.50
CA GLY A 38 23.48 12.91 11.29
C GLY A 38 23.10 13.17 12.74
N MET A 39 22.01 13.90 12.97
CA MET A 39 21.46 14.16 14.30
C MET A 39 21.15 12.88 15.07
N TYR A 40 20.50 11.92 14.43
CA TYR A 40 20.21 10.62 15.04
C TYR A 40 21.49 9.87 15.43
N LEU A 41 22.50 9.85 14.55
CA LEU A 41 23.78 9.19 14.82
C LEU A 41 24.53 9.84 15.99
N ASP A 42 24.50 11.16 16.11
CA ASP A 42 25.10 11.91 17.20
C ASP A 42 24.39 11.62 18.54
N GLU A 43 23.07 11.46 18.50
CA GLU A 43 22.26 11.12 19.69
C GLU A 43 22.60 9.71 20.21
N ILE A 44 22.59 8.71 19.33
CA ILE A 44 22.87 7.31 19.73
C ILE A 44 24.34 7.10 20.14
N ALA A 45 25.26 7.97 19.68
CA ALA A 45 26.67 7.89 20.04
C ALA A 45 26.94 8.26 21.51
N ARG A 46 26.04 9.02 22.15
CA ARG A 46 26.19 9.46 23.55
C ARG A 46 26.07 8.32 24.54
N THR A 47 25.36 7.25 24.18
CA THR A 47 25.15 6.09 25.06
C THR A 47 26.34 5.13 24.91
N PRO A 48 27.03 4.74 26.02
CA PRO A 48 28.16 3.84 25.97
C PRO A 48 27.71 2.43 25.53
N LEU A 49 28.65 1.69 24.93
CA LEU A 49 28.46 0.27 24.62
C LEU A 49 28.47 -0.56 25.90
N LEU A 50 27.67 -1.62 25.91
CA LEU A 50 27.62 -2.57 27.03
C LEU A 50 28.71 -3.64 26.86
N ASP A 51 29.29 -4.05 27.99
CA ASP A 51 30.07 -5.27 28.08
C ASP A 51 29.18 -6.47 28.47
N ALA A 52 29.72 -7.69 28.36
CA ALA A 52 28.94 -8.91 28.61
C ALA A 52 28.41 -9.01 30.05
N ALA A 53 29.12 -8.44 31.02
CA ALA A 53 28.68 -8.44 32.41
C ALA A 53 27.46 -7.55 32.61
N LYS A 54 27.47 -6.36 31.99
CA LYS A 54 26.32 -5.43 32.03
C LYS A 54 25.12 -5.94 31.23
N GLU A 55 25.33 -6.67 30.11
CA GLU A 55 24.25 -7.34 29.39
C GLU A 55 23.50 -8.31 30.32
N VAL A 56 24.19 -9.06 31.14
CA VAL A 56 23.59 -10.00 32.11
C VAL A 56 22.88 -9.25 33.24
N GLU A 57 23.53 -8.22 33.83
CA GLU A 57 22.95 -7.42 34.91
C GLU A 57 21.63 -6.77 34.49
N LEU A 58 21.62 -6.09 33.35
CA LEU A 58 20.40 -5.46 32.83
C LEU A 58 19.31 -6.50 32.47
N SER A 59 19.72 -7.68 31.98
CA SER A 59 18.75 -8.75 31.68
C SER A 59 18.09 -9.30 32.95
N LEU A 60 18.84 -9.39 34.07
CA LEU A 60 18.30 -9.77 35.39
C LEU A 60 17.30 -8.72 35.89
N ASP A 61 17.65 -7.43 35.77
CA ASP A 61 16.76 -6.33 36.18
C ASP A 61 15.47 -6.33 35.38
N ILE A 62 15.54 -6.58 34.07
CA ILE A 62 14.38 -6.69 33.17
C ILE A 62 13.52 -7.89 33.57
N GLU A 63 14.11 -9.07 33.79
CA GLU A 63 13.39 -10.29 34.21
C GLU A 63 12.67 -10.05 35.56
N ALA A 64 13.35 -9.43 36.52
CA ALA A 64 12.78 -9.08 37.81
C ALA A 64 11.62 -8.09 37.71
N GLY A 65 11.77 -7.03 36.87
CA GLY A 65 10.70 -6.06 36.61
C GLY A 65 9.45 -6.68 35.98
N VAL A 66 9.64 -7.55 34.98
CA VAL A 66 8.52 -8.29 34.33
C VAL A 66 7.82 -9.20 35.32
N TYR A 67 8.58 -9.88 36.18
CA TYR A 67 8.00 -10.76 37.21
C TYR A 67 7.23 -9.98 38.26
N ALA A 68 7.80 -8.87 38.76
CA ALA A 68 7.11 -7.98 39.72
C ALA A 68 5.80 -7.39 39.12
N GLY A 69 5.81 -7.03 37.85
CA GLY A 69 4.60 -6.57 37.14
C GLY A 69 3.49 -7.65 37.07
N LYS A 70 3.86 -8.90 36.83
CA LYS A 70 2.92 -10.03 36.84
C LYS A 70 2.35 -10.32 38.22
N LEU A 71 3.14 -10.14 39.28
CA LEU A 71 2.67 -10.25 40.67
C LEU A 71 1.65 -9.15 41.00
N LEU A 72 1.92 -7.92 40.59
CA LEU A 72 1.00 -6.79 40.78
C LEU A 72 -0.31 -6.97 40.02
N ALA A 73 -0.26 -7.57 38.82
CA ALA A 73 -1.43 -7.88 38.02
C ALA A 73 -2.21 -9.11 38.53
N GLY A 74 -1.67 -9.88 39.48
CA GLY A 74 -2.29 -11.10 39.99
C GLY A 74 -2.22 -12.31 39.04
N GLU A 75 -1.40 -12.22 37.99
CA GLU A 75 -1.20 -13.27 36.98
C GLU A 75 -0.18 -14.33 37.41
N ALA A 76 0.72 -14.02 38.33
CA ALA A 76 1.71 -14.93 38.87
C ALA A 76 1.38 -15.29 40.32
N LYS A 77 1.53 -16.59 40.67
CA LYS A 77 1.43 -17.03 42.06
C LYS A 77 2.81 -16.97 42.73
N PRO A 78 2.89 -16.53 44.02
CA PRO A 78 4.16 -16.40 44.75
C PRO A 78 4.89 -17.76 44.97
N GLU A 79 4.26 -18.90 44.67
CA GLU A 79 4.75 -20.24 44.99
C GLU A 79 5.95 -20.74 44.18
N ALA A 80 6.39 -19.98 43.17
CA ALA A 80 7.47 -20.39 42.27
C ALA A 80 8.87 -19.93 42.72
N VAL A 81 9.03 -19.24 43.83
CA VAL A 81 10.33 -18.71 44.29
C VAL A 81 10.52 -18.99 45.78
N ASP A 82 11.56 -19.73 46.10
CA ASP A 82 12.17 -19.81 47.45
C ASP A 82 12.68 -18.41 47.82
N ALA A 83 11.84 -17.53 48.33
CA ALA A 83 12.30 -16.23 48.75
C ALA A 83 11.25 -15.38 49.46
N PRO A 84 11.69 -14.32 50.14
CA PRO A 84 10.91 -13.39 50.93
C PRO A 84 9.89 -12.53 50.12
N SER A 85 9.63 -12.83 48.88
CA SER A 85 8.71 -12.12 47.98
C SER A 85 7.21 -12.26 48.34
N ALA A 86 6.85 -13.20 49.19
CA ALA A 86 5.49 -13.35 49.70
C ALA A 86 5.05 -12.19 50.64
N SER A 87 6.00 -11.35 51.10
CA SER A 87 5.76 -10.20 51.97
C SER A 87 6.21 -8.87 51.34
N ALA A 88 6.57 -8.88 50.05
CA ALA A 88 7.00 -7.64 49.37
C ALA A 88 5.82 -6.65 49.32
N ASN A 89 6.10 -5.43 49.84
CA ASN A 89 5.14 -4.35 49.87
C ASN A 89 4.84 -3.89 48.41
N ARG A 90 3.61 -3.49 48.11
CA ARG A 90 3.24 -3.04 46.78
C ARG A 90 4.18 -1.95 46.23
N GLU A 91 4.61 -1.03 47.09
CA GLU A 91 5.58 0.03 46.74
C GLU A 91 6.93 -0.52 46.29
N GLU A 92 7.41 -1.60 46.92
CA GLU A 92 8.66 -2.28 46.54
C GLU A 92 8.53 -2.95 45.18
N LEU A 93 7.40 -3.61 44.89
CA LEU A 93 7.14 -4.19 43.59
C LEU A 93 7.05 -3.15 42.50
N GLU A 94 6.38 -2.02 42.75
CA GLU A 94 6.32 -0.90 41.81
C GLU A 94 7.71 -0.28 41.55
N ALA A 95 8.58 -0.21 42.57
CA ALA A 95 9.96 0.24 42.41
C ALA A 95 10.78 -0.73 41.53
N ILE A 96 10.63 -2.04 41.69
CA ILE A 96 11.30 -3.07 40.88
C ILE A 96 10.81 -3.00 39.42
N VAL A 97 9.52 -2.81 39.18
CA VAL A 97 8.97 -2.60 37.82
C VAL A 97 9.63 -1.37 37.17
N ALA A 98 9.67 -0.24 37.87
CA ALA A 98 10.30 0.97 37.36
C ALA A 98 11.82 0.82 37.13
N GLN A 99 12.52 -0.01 37.91
CA GLN A 99 13.92 -0.36 37.66
C GLN A 99 14.06 -1.19 36.40
N GLY A 100 13.22 -2.20 36.22
CA GLY A 100 13.21 -3.07 35.03
C GLY A 100 12.94 -2.28 33.74
N GLU A 101 12.00 -1.32 33.76
CA GLU A 101 11.73 -0.44 32.61
C GLU A 101 12.94 0.44 32.27
N ARG A 102 13.61 1.03 33.26
CA ARG A 102 14.82 1.81 33.08
C ARG A 102 15.96 0.96 32.52
N ALA A 103 16.13 -0.28 33.01
CA ALA A 103 17.10 -1.23 32.52
C ALA A 103 16.81 -1.60 31.05
N LYS A 104 15.54 -1.85 30.69
CA LYS A 104 15.11 -2.11 29.30
C LYS A 104 15.43 -0.95 28.37
N ASP A 105 15.14 0.28 28.78
CA ASP A 105 15.42 1.47 27.99
C ASP A 105 16.95 1.67 27.78
N LEU A 106 17.74 1.51 28.82
CA LEU A 106 19.21 1.57 28.74
C LEU A 106 19.75 0.47 27.81
N PHE A 107 19.24 -0.75 27.93
CA PHE A 107 19.66 -1.89 27.10
C PHE A 107 19.38 -1.65 25.61
N ILE A 108 18.19 -1.09 25.28
CA ILE A 108 17.82 -0.72 23.90
C ILE A 108 18.73 0.40 23.40
N ARG A 109 18.86 1.52 24.15
CA ARG A 109 19.67 2.68 23.72
C ARG A 109 21.12 2.33 23.45
N SER A 110 21.72 1.49 24.28
CA SER A 110 23.11 1.06 24.11
C SER A 110 23.35 0.21 22.86
N ASN A 111 22.28 -0.39 22.29
CA ASN A 111 22.35 -1.26 21.12
C ASN A 111 21.81 -0.64 19.82
N LEU A 112 21.36 0.63 19.82
CA LEU A 112 20.87 1.29 18.60
C LEU A 112 21.91 1.36 17.48
N ARG A 113 23.19 1.46 17.83
CA ARG A 113 24.32 1.44 16.87
C ARG A 113 24.40 0.13 16.09
N LEU A 114 24.01 -0.99 16.69
CA LEU A 114 23.95 -2.29 16.01
C LEU A 114 22.88 -2.27 14.92
N VAL A 115 21.69 -1.65 15.18
CA VAL A 115 20.62 -1.52 14.20
C VAL A 115 21.11 -0.76 12.97
N VAL A 116 21.77 0.38 13.17
CA VAL A 116 22.35 1.18 12.07
C VAL A 116 23.35 0.37 11.24
N ALA A 117 24.23 -0.41 11.91
CA ALA A 117 25.20 -1.25 11.21
C ALA A 117 24.54 -2.33 10.33
N VAL A 118 23.39 -2.85 10.76
CA VAL A 118 22.61 -3.82 9.96
C VAL A 118 21.83 -3.11 8.85
N ALA A 119 21.12 -2.00 9.14
CA ALA A 119 20.31 -1.26 8.18
C ALA A 119 21.13 -0.74 6.98
N ARG A 120 22.35 -0.27 7.20
CA ARG A 120 23.29 0.17 6.14
C ARG A 120 23.61 -0.88 5.09
N ARG A 121 23.32 -2.16 5.33
CA ARG A 121 23.53 -3.24 4.35
C ARG A 121 22.43 -3.34 3.30
N TYR A 122 21.38 -2.51 3.39
CA TYR A 122 20.23 -2.50 2.48
C TYR A 122 20.08 -1.18 1.71
N PRO A 123 21.12 -0.71 0.99
CA PRO A 123 21.12 0.62 0.37
C PRO A 123 20.13 0.76 -0.81
N ARG A 124 19.66 -0.36 -1.38
CA ARG A 124 18.76 -0.40 -2.55
C ARG A 124 17.42 -1.05 -2.22
N SER A 125 16.92 -0.80 -1.03
CA SER A 125 15.66 -1.41 -0.55
C SER A 125 14.40 -0.72 -1.06
N GLY A 126 14.51 0.49 -1.65
CA GLY A 126 13.36 1.34 -1.98
C GLY A 126 12.81 2.14 -0.80
N LEU A 127 13.34 1.94 0.41
CA LEU A 127 12.97 2.67 1.62
C LEU A 127 14.11 3.60 2.09
N PRO A 128 13.77 4.77 2.67
CA PRO A 128 14.75 5.65 3.32
C PRO A 128 15.51 4.93 4.44
N LEU A 129 16.78 5.32 4.67
CA LEU A 129 17.61 4.68 5.71
C LEU A 129 17.00 4.84 7.12
N LEU A 130 16.38 5.99 7.42
CA LEU A 130 15.74 6.23 8.71
C LEU A 130 14.57 5.25 8.95
N ASP A 131 13.77 4.97 7.94
CA ASP A 131 12.66 4.03 8.05
C ASP A 131 13.17 2.59 8.29
N LEU A 132 14.24 2.19 7.58
CA LEU A 132 14.89 0.90 7.84
C LEU A 132 15.45 0.80 9.28
N ILE A 133 16.00 1.91 9.81
CA ILE A 133 16.48 1.97 11.19
C ILE A 133 15.31 1.83 12.16
N GLN A 134 14.18 2.51 11.94
CA GLN A 134 13.01 2.42 12.84
C GLN A 134 12.41 1.01 12.85
N GLU A 135 12.27 0.38 11.69
CA GLU A 135 11.84 -1.02 11.61
C GLU A 135 12.83 -1.97 12.28
N GLY A 136 14.14 -1.70 12.10
CA GLY A 136 15.19 -2.41 12.80
C GLY A 136 15.14 -2.22 14.32
N ASN A 137 14.80 -1.02 14.81
CA ASN A 137 14.61 -0.73 16.23
C ASN A 137 13.43 -1.54 16.80
N ALA A 138 12.33 -1.69 16.06
CA ALA A 138 11.24 -2.56 16.45
C ALA A 138 11.68 -4.03 16.58
N GLY A 139 12.58 -4.49 15.68
CA GLY A 139 13.24 -5.78 15.80
C GLY A 139 14.14 -5.90 17.02
N LEU A 140 14.91 -4.85 17.34
CA LEU A 140 15.76 -4.78 18.53
C LEU A 140 14.94 -4.89 19.82
N VAL A 141 13.82 -4.17 19.93
CA VAL A 141 12.92 -4.24 21.09
C VAL A 141 12.45 -5.68 21.33
N ARG A 142 12.01 -6.36 20.26
CA ARG A 142 11.61 -7.77 20.34
C ARG A 142 12.77 -8.69 20.75
N ALA A 143 14.01 -8.38 20.31
CA ALA A 143 15.18 -9.13 20.70
C ALA A 143 15.46 -8.98 22.20
N VAL A 144 15.35 -7.75 22.75
CA VAL A 144 15.54 -7.50 24.20
C VAL A 144 14.50 -8.25 25.02
N GLU A 145 13.22 -8.25 24.59
CA GLU A 145 12.14 -8.93 25.30
C GLU A 145 12.29 -10.47 25.34
N LYS A 146 12.98 -11.04 24.35
CA LYS A 146 13.12 -12.50 24.20
C LYS A 146 14.54 -13.00 24.48
N PHE A 147 15.44 -12.13 24.89
CA PHE A 147 16.82 -12.50 25.15
C PHE A 147 16.96 -13.36 26.40
N ASP A 148 17.66 -14.48 26.26
CA ASP A 148 17.98 -15.40 27.36
C ASP A 148 19.48 -15.39 27.59
N TYR A 149 19.91 -14.66 28.64
CA TYR A 149 21.31 -14.55 29.03
C TYR A 149 21.89 -15.87 29.56
N LYS A 150 21.06 -16.80 30.05
CA LYS A 150 21.46 -18.11 30.57
C LYS A 150 22.13 -18.99 29.52
N LYS A 151 21.88 -18.71 28.23
CA LYS A 151 22.51 -19.43 27.11
C LYS A 151 23.96 -19.07 26.84
N GLY A 152 24.51 -18.04 27.46
CA GLY A 152 25.92 -17.65 27.39
C GLY A 152 26.37 -17.00 26.06
N PHE A 153 25.43 -16.75 25.12
CA PHE A 153 25.77 -16.04 23.87
C PHE A 153 25.64 -14.53 24.04
N LYS A 154 26.50 -13.78 23.29
CA LYS A 154 26.38 -12.31 23.25
C LYS A 154 25.03 -11.87 22.67
N PHE A 155 24.47 -10.83 23.26
CA PHE A 155 23.22 -10.24 22.81
C PHE A 155 23.23 -9.87 21.32
N SER A 156 24.34 -9.29 20.83
CA SER A 156 24.49 -8.86 19.43
C SER A 156 24.25 -9.98 18.41
N THR A 157 24.66 -11.24 18.75
CA THR A 157 24.45 -12.40 17.87
C THR A 157 22.97 -12.71 17.69
N TYR A 158 22.21 -12.67 18.78
CA TYR A 158 20.77 -12.93 18.80
C TYR A 158 19.98 -11.76 18.18
N ALA A 159 20.31 -10.53 18.59
CA ALA A 159 19.63 -9.32 18.12
C ALA A 159 19.75 -9.11 16.60
N THR A 160 20.93 -9.41 16.02
CA THR A 160 21.16 -9.28 14.58
C THR A 160 20.14 -10.07 13.76
N TRP A 161 19.71 -11.24 14.23
CA TRP A 161 18.68 -12.04 13.56
C TRP A 161 17.31 -11.33 13.55
N TRP A 162 16.89 -10.80 14.72
CA TRP A 162 15.60 -10.09 14.85
C TRP A 162 15.58 -8.78 14.07
N ILE A 163 16.68 -8.02 14.14
CA ILE A 163 16.83 -6.76 13.39
C ILE A 163 16.77 -7.04 11.89
N ARG A 164 17.50 -8.06 11.40
CA ARG A 164 17.46 -8.45 9.99
C ARG A 164 16.08 -8.89 9.55
N GLN A 165 15.41 -9.71 10.35
CA GLN A 165 14.06 -10.19 10.08
C GLN A 165 13.05 -9.04 9.98
N ALA A 166 13.12 -8.08 10.93
CA ALA A 166 12.25 -6.91 10.92
C ALA A 166 12.48 -6.05 9.66
N ILE A 167 13.73 -5.73 9.33
CA ILE A 167 14.09 -4.94 8.15
C ILE A 167 13.66 -5.65 6.86
N THR A 168 13.95 -6.94 6.71
CA THR A 168 13.60 -7.68 5.48
C THR A 168 12.09 -7.75 5.31
N ARG A 169 11.36 -7.93 6.40
CA ARG A 169 9.89 -7.95 6.38
C ARG A 169 9.31 -6.57 6.01
N SER A 170 9.83 -5.50 6.59
CA SER A 170 9.42 -4.13 6.27
C SER A 170 9.67 -3.81 4.80
N ILE A 171 10.83 -4.20 4.24
CA ILE A 171 11.09 -4.06 2.80
C ILE A 171 10.04 -4.80 1.97
N ALA A 172 9.70 -6.03 2.32
CA ALA A 172 8.66 -6.77 1.59
C ALA A 172 7.28 -6.13 1.68
N ASP A 173 6.97 -5.52 2.84
CA ASP A 173 5.65 -4.94 3.12
C ASP A 173 5.47 -3.51 2.59
N GLN A 174 6.52 -2.70 2.50
CA GLN A 174 6.42 -1.25 2.28
C GLN A 174 7.21 -0.70 1.08
N SER A 175 8.12 -1.48 0.45
CA SER A 175 8.99 -0.98 -0.62
C SER A 175 8.27 -0.72 -1.95
N ARG A 176 7.02 -1.19 -2.11
CA ARG A 176 6.27 -1.12 -3.35
C ARG A 176 4.99 -0.32 -3.21
N THR A 177 4.65 0.47 -4.22
CA THR A 177 3.37 1.19 -4.31
C THR A 177 2.18 0.22 -4.29
N ILE A 178 2.27 -0.86 -5.06
CA ILE A 178 1.31 -1.97 -5.02
C ILE A 178 1.94 -3.08 -4.21
N ARG A 179 1.44 -3.29 -2.98
CA ARG A 179 1.95 -4.27 -2.04
C ARG A 179 1.80 -5.70 -2.59
N LEU A 180 2.87 -6.48 -2.53
CA LEU A 180 2.86 -7.90 -2.82
C LEU A 180 2.88 -8.74 -1.54
N PRO A 181 2.23 -9.92 -1.51
CA PRO A 181 2.39 -10.87 -0.42
C PRO A 181 3.86 -11.32 -0.26
N VAL A 182 4.28 -11.56 1.00
CA VAL A 182 5.68 -11.88 1.33
C VAL A 182 6.21 -13.09 0.55
N HIS A 183 5.39 -14.15 0.38
CA HIS A 183 5.81 -15.33 -0.37
C HIS A 183 6.11 -15.05 -1.85
N LEU A 184 5.40 -14.09 -2.49
CA LEU A 184 5.71 -13.66 -3.86
C LEU A 184 6.99 -12.83 -3.91
N VAL A 185 7.26 -12.00 -2.90
CA VAL A 185 8.54 -11.26 -2.80
C VAL A 185 9.71 -12.22 -2.63
N GLU A 186 9.55 -13.29 -1.85
CA GLU A 186 10.58 -14.33 -1.69
C GLU A 186 10.78 -15.13 -3.00
N GLU A 187 9.69 -15.47 -3.69
CA GLU A 187 9.74 -16.16 -4.99
C GLU A 187 10.45 -15.29 -6.04
N LEU A 188 10.08 -14.02 -6.13
CA LEU A 188 10.75 -13.03 -6.97
C LEU A 188 12.23 -12.88 -6.64
N GLY A 189 12.59 -12.90 -5.35
CA GLY A 189 13.97 -12.87 -4.89
C GLY A 189 14.79 -14.08 -5.37
N ARG A 190 14.18 -15.27 -5.41
CA ARG A 190 14.78 -16.49 -5.95
C ARG A 190 14.96 -16.39 -7.47
N ILE A 191 13.93 -15.97 -8.20
CA ILE A 191 13.98 -15.75 -9.65
C ILE A 191 15.10 -14.78 -10.01
N ARG A 192 15.15 -13.60 -9.37
CA ARG A 192 16.19 -12.59 -9.61
C ARG A 192 17.60 -13.06 -9.25
N ARG A 193 17.74 -14.00 -8.32
CA ARG A 193 19.04 -14.60 -7.99
C ARG A 193 19.51 -15.49 -9.13
N VAL A 194 18.67 -16.40 -9.61
CA VAL A 194 18.97 -17.29 -10.74
C VAL A 194 19.29 -16.48 -11.99
N GLN A 195 18.49 -15.43 -12.29
CA GLN A 195 18.77 -14.55 -13.44
C GLN A 195 20.15 -13.90 -13.36
N ARG A 196 20.55 -13.41 -12.17
CA ARG A 196 21.88 -12.79 -12.00
C ARG A 196 23.03 -13.79 -12.10
N GLU A 197 22.85 -15.00 -11.58
CA GLU A 197 23.84 -16.08 -11.66
C GLU A 197 24.00 -16.54 -13.11
N PHE A 198 22.91 -16.76 -13.81
CA PHE A 198 22.91 -17.15 -15.22
C PHE A 198 23.54 -16.08 -16.13
N ASN A 199 23.18 -14.80 -15.93
CA ASN A 199 23.76 -13.69 -16.70
C ASN A 199 25.28 -13.56 -16.45
N ARG A 200 25.74 -13.81 -15.21
CA ARG A 200 27.18 -13.81 -14.90
C ARG A 200 27.94 -14.95 -15.60
N GLU A 201 27.30 -16.12 -15.76
CA GLU A 201 27.94 -17.30 -16.36
C GLU A 201 27.89 -17.28 -17.88
N HIS A 202 26.76 -16.84 -18.47
CA HIS A 202 26.50 -16.96 -19.91
C HIS A 202 26.54 -15.59 -20.63
N GLY A 203 26.60 -14.46 -19.92
CA GLY A 203 26.65 -13.11 -20.51
C GLY A 203 25.36 -12.66 -21.20
N ARG A 204 24.24 -13.40 -21.01
CA ARG A 204 22.91 -13.06 -21.54
C ARG A 204 21.83 -13.24 -20.49
N GLU A 205 20.68 -12.63 -20.68
CA GLU A 205 19.52 -12.88 -19.85
C GLU A 205 18.93 -14.26 -20.12
N PRO A 206 18.52 -15.01 -19.07
CA PRO A 206 17.89 -16.32 -19.23
C PRO A 206 16.44 -16.18 -19.71
N GLU A 207 15.99 -17.15 -20.51
CA GLU A 207 14.59 -17.30 -20.84
C GLU A 207 13.79 -17.82 -19.64
N PRO A 208 12.46 -17.52 -19.55
CA PRO A 208 11.62 -18.01 -18.45
C PRO A 208 11.68 -19.55 -18.28
N ALA A 209 11.86 -20.30 -19.36
CA ALA A 209 12.01 -21.77 -19.34
C ALA A 209 13.29 -22.21 -18.63
N GLU A 210 14.41 -21.50 -18.85
CA GLU A 210 15.70 -21.81 -18.21
C GLU A 210 15.64 -21.52 -16.70
N VAL A 211 15.04 -20.39 -16.32
CA VAL A 211 14.82 -20.03 -14.89
C VAL A 211 13.89 -21.03 -14.21
N ALA A 212 12.84 -21.47 -14.91
CA ALA A 212 11.88 -22.43 -14.38
C ALA A 212 12.55 -23.80 -14.15
N ALA A 213 13.42 -24.25 -15.06
CA ALA A 213 14.18 -25.51 -14.94
C ALA A 213 15.06 -25.49 -13.68
N GLU A 214 15.77 -24.36 -13.42
CA GLU A 214 16.67 -24.22 -12.26
C GLU A 214 15.88 -24.16 -10.93
N LEU A 215 14.69 -23.55 -10.94
CA LEU A 215 13.85 -23.40 -9.74
C LEU A 215 12.91 -24.59 -9.50
N GLY A 216 12.80 -25.55 -10.46
CA GLY A 216 11.81 -26.63 -10.40
C GLY A 216 10.37 -26.13 -10.48
N SER A 217 10.12 -25.07 -11.27
CA SER A 217 8.82 -24.42 -11.46
C SER A 217 8.37 -24.54 -12.91
N THR A 218 7.23 -23.92 -13.27
CA THR A 218 6.77 -23.84 -14.65
C THR A 218 7.12 -22.49 -15.27
N PRO A 219 7.38 -22.40 -16.59
CA PRO A 219 7.68 -21.13 -17.26
C PRO A 219 6.57 -20.10 -17.11
N GLU A 220 5.30 -20.54 -17.15
CA GLU A 220 4.13 -19.68 -16.98
C GLU A 220 4.15 -19.02 -15.59
N ARG A 221 4.47 -19.80 -14.54
CA ARG A 221 4.56 -19.27 -13.17
C ARG A 221 5.66 -18.23 -13.03
N VAL A 222 6.81 -18.44 -13.66
CA VAL A 222 7.91 -17.46 -13.66
C VAL A 222 7.47 -16.17 -14.34
N THR A 223 6.78 -16.27 -15.48
CA THR A 223 6.26 -15.11 -16.22
C THR A 223 5.23 -14.35 -15.39
N ASP A 224 4.26 -15.04 -14.80
CA ASP A 224 3.24 -14.44 -13.94
C ASP A 224 3.86 -13.65 -12.78
N VAL A 225 4.84 -14.24 -12.08
CA VAL A 225 5.52 -13.57 -10.95
C VAL A 225 6.30 -12.34 -11.42
N LEU A 226 6.94 -12.39 -12.59
CA LEU A 226 7.63 -11.23 -13.15
C LEU A 226 6.67 -10.14 -13.58
N ASP A 227 5.50 -10.46 -14.13
CA ASP A 227 4.47 -9.51 -14.52
C ASP A 227 3.85 -8.82 -13.29
N TRP A 228 3.52 -9.57 -12.25
CA TRP A 228 3.04 -8.97 -10.97
C TRP A 228 4.10 -8.13 -10.27
N ALA A 229 5.38 -8.39 -10.54
CA ALA A 229 6.50 -7.67 -9.96
C ALA A 229 6.87 -6.39 -10.72
N ARG A 230 6.15 -6.01 -11.77
CA ARG A 230 6.37 -4.73 -12.47
C ARG A 230 6.02 -3.56 -11.57
N ASP A 231 6.87 -2.54 -11.58
CA ASP A 231 6.61 -1.31 -10.85
C ASP A 231 5.73 -0.38 -11.71
N PRO A 232 4.74 0.33 -11.10
CA PRO A 232 3.94 1.29 -11.82
C PRO A 232 4.79 2.48 -12.30
N VAL A 233 4.43 3.00 -13.47
CA VAL A 233 5.07 4.20 -14.05
C VAL A 233 4.27 5.43 -13.63
N SER A 234 4.96 6.56 -13.39
CA SER A 234 4.31 7.81 -13.03
C SER A 234 3.59 8.42 -14.24
N LEU A 235 2.32 8.76 -14.09
CA LEU A 235 1.56 9.49 -15.11
C LEU A 235 2.11 10.90 -15.36
N ASN A 236 2.80 11.49 -14.38
CA ASN A 236 3.45 12.81 -14.52
C ASN A 236 4.85 12.73 -15.11
N MET A 237 5.27 11.56 -15.62
CA MET A 237 6.55 11.43 -16.31
C MET A 237 6.49 12.19 -17.65
N SER A 238 7.45 13.08 -17.90
CA SER A 238 7.58 13.77 -19.18
C SER A 238 7.95 12.77 -20.28
N VAL A 239 7.29 12.86 -21.42
CA VAL A 239 7.53 12.00 -22.60
C VAL A 239 8.50 12.66 -23.56
N ASP A 240 8.54 13.99 -23.58
CA ASP A 240 9.38 14.81 -24.43
C ASP A 240 10.51 15.50 -23.63
N ASP A 241 11.58 15.89 -24.33
CA ASP A 241 12.74 16.55 -23.75
C ASP A 241 12.41 17.98 -23.22
N GLU A 242 11.38 18.62 -23.76
CA GLU A 242 10.91 19.94 -23.35
C GLU A 242 10.07 19.89 -22.06
N GLY A 243 9.55 18.72 -21.70
CA GLY A 243 8.82 18.45 -20.45
C GLY A 243 7.40 19.01 -20.42
N GLU A 244 6.86 19.39 -21.57
CA GLU A 244 5.51 19.95 -21.70
C GLU A 244 4.43 18.85 -21.70
N THR A 245 4.70 17.70 -22.36
CA THR A 245 3.77 16.57 -22.46
C THR A 245 4.04 15.55 -21.38
N GLN A 246 3.01 15.20 -20.61
CA GLN A 246 3.09 14.14 -19.60
C GLN A 246 2.55 12.81 -20.16
N PHE A 247 3.04 11.70 -19.63
CA PHE A 247 2.56 10.37 -20.03
C PHE A 247 1.06 10.19 -19.85
N GLY A 248 0.48 10.84 -18.81
CA GLY A 248 -0.96 10.85 -18.55
C GLY A 248 -1.78 11.52 -19.66
N ASP A 249 -1.22 12.50 -20.37
CA ASP A 249 -1.90 13.23 -21.46
C ASP A 249 -2.08 12.37 -22.72
N LEU A 250 -1.30 11.27 -22.85
CA LEU A 250 -1.38 10.33 -23.97
C LEU A 250 -2.37 9.18 -23.73
N LEU A 251 -2.90 9.06 -22.52
CA LEU A 251 -3.82 7.97 -22.17
C LEU A 251 -5.26 8.36 -22.54
N GLU A 252 -5.88 7.52 -23.35
CA GLU A 252 -7.30 7.64 -23.67
C GLU A 252 -8.16 7.27 -22.46
N ASP A 253 -9.17 8.11 -22.17
CA ASP A 253 -10.18 7.79 -21.15
C ASP A 253 -11.24 6.85 -21.75
N THR A 254 -11.01 5.56 -21.60
CA THR A 254 -11.94 4.51 -22.07
C THR A 254 -13.24 4.43 -21.26
N GLY A 255 -13.30 5.13 -20.12
CA GLY A 255 -14.50 5.22 -19.28
C GLY A 255 -15.39 6.42 -19.58
N ALA A 256 -14.96 7.34 -20.44
CA ALA A 256 -15.75 8.47 -20.83
C ALA A 256 -16.93 8.04 -21.73
N ASP A 257 -18.13 8.40 -21.32
CA ASP A 257 -19.32 8.16 -22.14
C ASP A 257 -19.22 8.92 -23.47
N SER A 258 -19.35 8.20 -24.59
CA SER A 258 -19.41 8.82 -25.91
C SER A 258 -20.61 9.77 -25.98
N PRO A 259 -20.42 11.04 -26.43
CA PRO A 259 -21.53 11.94 -26.67
C PRO A 259 -22.58 11.35 -27.62
N GLU A 260 -22.15 10.58 -28.62
CA GLU A 260 -23.05 9.87 -29.55
C GLU A 260 -23.90 8.83 -28.82
N ASP A 261 -23.31 8.00 -27.97
CA ASP A 261 -24.04 7.00 -27.19
C ASP A 261 -25.05 7.64 -26.24
N SER A 262 -24.65 8.75 -25.59
CA SER A 262 -25.56 9.52 -24.72
C SER A 262 -26.77 10.08 -25.49
N VAL A 263 -26.54 10.63 -26.67
CA VAL A 263 -27.62 11.13 -27.55
C VAL A 263 -28.50 9.99 -28.02
N LEU A 264 -27.92 8.87 -28.46
CA LEU A 264 -28.67 7.68 -28.88
C LEU A 264 -29.55 7.11 -27.77
N VAL A 265 -29.05 7.08 -26.54
CA VAL A 265 -29.83 6.65 -25.37
C VAL A 265 -31.00 7.61 -25.12
N MET A 266 -30.77 8.93 -25.20
CA MET A 266 -31.82 9.93 -25.06
C MET A 266 -32.89 9.78 -26.15
N MET A 267 -32.51 9.66 -27.42
CA MET A 267 -33.42 9.46 -28.54
C MET A 267 -34.28 8.19 -28.38
N ARG A 268 -33.64 7.07 -28.02
CA ARG A 268 -34.32 5.81 -27.74
C ARG A 268 -35.34 5.94 -26.59
N ARG A 269 -34.97 6.70 -25.55
CA ARG A 269 -35.89 6.97 -24.44
C ARG A 269 -37.10 7.78 -24.88
N GLU A 270 -36.92 8.84 -25.66
CA GLU A 270 -38.00 9.65 -26.19
C GLU A 270 -38.93 8.84 -27.10
N GLU A 271 -38.36 8.01 -27.98
CA GLU A 271 -39.15 7.12 -28.85
C GLU A 271 -39.95 6.11 -28.02
N LEU A 272 -39.34 5.51 -27.01
CA LEU A 272 -40.03 4.58 -26.10
C LEU A 272 -41.15 5.26 -25.32
N GLU A 273 -40.94 6.46 -24.82
CA GLU A 273 -41.97 7.26 -24.15
C GLU A 273 -43.11 7.61 -25.11
N GLY A 274 -42.80 7.90 -26.38
CA GLY A 274 -43.77 8.10 -27.45
C GLY A 274 -44.61 6.85 -27.74
N LEU A 275 -43.99 5.67 -27.77
CA LEU A 275 -44.71 4.39 -27.95
C LEU A 275 -45.61 4.07 -26.75
N ILE A 276 -45.13 4.29 -25.53
CA ILE A 276 -45.94 4.10 -24.31
C ILE A 276 -47.12 5.05 -24.27
N GLY A 277 -46.95 6.29 -24.77
CA GLY A 277 -48.04 7.27 -24.89
C GLY A 277 -49.16 6.87 -25.83
N ARG A 278 -48.94 5.90 -26.74
CA ARG A 278 -49.98 5.35 -27.63
C ARG A 278 -50.84 4.26 -26.98
N LEU A 279 -50.45 3.73 -25.84
CA LEU A 279 -51.24 2.79 -25.05
C LEU A 279 -52.38 3.49 -24.36
N GLU A 280 -53.39 2.69 -23.92
CA GLU A 280 -54.45 3.21 -23.05
C GLU A 280 -53.82 3.91 -21.80
N PRO A 281 -54.29 5.10 -21.39
CA PRO A 281 -53.69 5.90 -20.33
C PRO A 281 -53.47 5.13 -19.02
N ARG A 282 -54.38 4.22 -18.66
CA ARG A 282 -54.25 3.39 -17.46
C ARG A 282 -53.17 2.35 -17.62
N THR A 283 -53.06 1.74 -18.78
CA THR A 283 -52.01 0.74 -19.09
C THR A 283 -50.63 1.40 -19.15
N ALA A 284 -50.52 2.56 -19.78
CA ALA A 284 -49.30 3.35 -19.83
C ALA A 284 -48.79 3.72 -18.44
N SER A 285 -49.66 4.19 -17.53
CA SER A 285 -49.29 4.51 -16.14
C SER A 285 -48.80 3.28 -15.37
N ILE A 286 -49.42 2.11 -15.57
CA ILE A 286 -48.99 0.86 -14.96
C ILE A 286 -47.59 0.45 -15.44
N ILE A 287 -47.33 0.54 -16.76
CA ILE A 287 -46.00 0.21 -17.33
C ILE A 287 -44.94 1.19 -16.84
N LYS A 288 -45.20 2.51 -16.86
CA LYS A 288 -44.27 3.53 -16.36
C LYS A 288 -43.94 3.32 -14.90
N ALA A 289 -44.92 3.03 -14.05
CA ALA A 289 -44.73 2.74 -12.63
C ALA A 289 -43.97 1.41 -12.39
N ARG A 290 -44.22 0.39 -13.21
CA ARG A 290 -43.60 -0.92 -13.11
C ARG A 290 -42.10 -0.87 -13.41
N TYR A 291 -41.73 -0.23 -14.51
CA TYR A 291 -40.34 -0.14 -14.99
C TYR A 291 -39.62 1.15 -14.57
N GLY A 292 -40.25 2.01 -13.78
CA GLY A 292 -39.61 3.20 -13.24
C GLY A 292 -39.22 4.24 -14.29
N ILE A 293 -39.97 4.35 -15.40
CA ILE A 293 -39.61 5.22 -16.53
C ILE A 293 -39.67 6.70 -16.15
N GLU A 294 -40.57 7.10 -15.24
CA GLU A 294 -40.72 8.50 -14.79
C GLU A 294 -39.82 8.85 -13.62
N ASP A 295 -39.66 7.96 -12.63
CA ASP A 295 -38.96 8.24 -11.37
C ASP A 295 -37.69 7.40 -11.16
N GLY A 296 -37.32 6.58 -12.14
CA GLY A 296 -36.12 5.73 -12.06
C GLY A 296 -36.23 4.55 -11.07
N ARG A 297 -37.43 4.35 -10.45
CA ARG A 297 -37.63 3.30 -9.46
C ARG A 297 -38.56 2.20 -9.97
N GLU A 298 -38.01 1.01 -10.20
CA GLU A 298 -38.80 -0.18 -10.54
C GLU A 298 -39.68 -0.61 -9.35
N ARG A 299 -40.95 -0.88 -9.59
CA ARG A 299 -41.90 -1.34 -8.58
C ARG A 299 -42.29 -2.78 -8.81
N THR A 300 -42.57 -3.51 -7.73
CA THR A 300 -43.06 -4.89 -7.80
C THR A 300 -44.53 -4.90 -8.25
N LEU A 301 -44.99 -6.01 -8.86
CA LEU A 301 -46.40 -6.18 -9.29
C LEU A 301 -47.39 -5.96 -8.13
N THR A 302 -46.98 -6.27 -6.89
CA THR A 302 -47.82 -6.08 -5.70
C THR A 302 -47.93 -4.60 -5.31
N GLU A 303 -46.87 -3.83 -5.42
CA GLU A 303 -46.84 -2.39 -5.15
C GLU A 303 -47.67 -1.63 -6.19
N VAL A 304 -47.44 -1.93 -7.49
CA VAL A 304 -48.24 -1.35 -8.58
C VAL A 304 -49.73 -1.72 -8.42
N GLY A 305 -50.03 -2.97 -8.00
CA GLY A 305 -51.39 -3.40 -7.71
C GLY A 305 -52.06 -2.58 -6.61
N LYS A 306 -51.34 -2.31 -5.52
CA LYS A 306 -51.81 -1.44 -4.41
C LYS A 306 -52.07 -0.01 -4.89
N GLN A 307 -51.17 0.56 -5.72
CA GLN A 307 -51.27 1.92 -6.24
C GLN A 307 -52.48 2.11 -7.16
N HIS A 308 -52.81 1.09 -7.99
CA HIS A 308 -53.89 1.17 -8.97
C HIS A 308 -55.19 0.47 -8.52
N GLY A 309 -55.25 -0.07 -7.30
CA GLY A 309 -56.43 -0.76 -6.78
C GLY A 309 -56.74 -2.08 -7.48
N LEU A 310 -55.72 -2.79 -7.96
CA LEU A 310 -55.83 -4.05 -8.71
C LEU A 310 -55.09 -5.19 -8.02
N THR A 311 -55.51 -6.42 -8.32
CA THR A 311 -54.79 -7.61 -7.84
C THR A 311 -53.45 -7.79 -8.58
N ARG A 312 -52.45 -8.43 -7.92
CA ARG A 312 -51.15 -8.75 -8.53
C ARG A 312 -51.31 -9.47 -9.89
N GLU A 313 -52.22 -10.44 -9.95
CA GLU A 313 -52.43 -11.21 -11.19
C GLU A 313 -53.04 -10.36 -12.30
N ARG A 314 -53.89 -9.41 -11.95
CA ARG A 314 -54.45 -8.49 -12.93
C ARG A 314 -53.38 -7.55 -13.51
N ILE A 315 -52.49 -7.05 -12.68
CA ILE A 315 -51.35 -6.25 -13.17
C ILE A 315 -50.46 -7.08 -14.09
N ARG A 316 -50.15 -8.35 -13.76
CA ARG A 316 -49.39 -9.25 -14.62
C ARG A 316 -50.04 -9.48 -16.00
N GLN A 317 -51.38 -9.61 -16.02
CA GLN A 317 -52.12 -9.75 -17.30
C GLN A 317 -52.04 -8.47 -18.13
N ILE A 318 -52.21 -7.29 -17.49
CA ILE A 318 -52.09 -5.99 -18.15
C ILE A 318 -50.68 -5.79 -18.70
N GLU A 319 -49.65 -6.05 -17.92
CA GLU A 319 -48.25 -5.98 -18.32
C GLU A 319 -47.99 -6.86 -19.55
N LYS A 320 -48.40 -8.14 -19.51
CA LYS A 320 -48.25 -9.05 -20.65
C LYS A 320 -48.91 -8.56 -21.92
N HIS A 321 -50.14 -8.03 -21.80
CA HIS A 321 -50.86 -7.49 -22.94
C HIS A 321 -50.19 -6.22 -23.49
N ALA A 322 -49.81 -5.31 -22.61
CA ALA A 322 -49.10 -4.08 -22.96
C ALA A 322 -47.79 -4.32 -23.68
N LEU A 323 -46.97 -5.28 -23.20
CA LEU A 323 -45.71 -5.63 -23.86
C LEU A 323 -45.92 -6.20 -25.27
N VAL A 324 -46.97 -7.00 -25.49
CA VAL A 324 -47.32 -7.50 -26.82
C VAL A 324 -47.74 -6.36 -27.74
N GLU A 325 -48.54 -5.43 -27.24
CA GLU A 325 -49.01 -4.25 -28.00
C GLU A 325 -47.84 -3.30 -28.30
N LEU A 326 -46.97 -3.01 -27.34
CA LEU A 326 -45.74 -2.22 -27.54
C LEU A 326 -44.82 -2.87 -28.57
N LYS A 327 -44.67 -4.19 -28.55
CA LYS A 327 -43.86 -4.91 -29.55
C LYS A 327 -44.44 -4.78 -30.95
N LYS A 328 -45.75 -4.78 -31.08
CA LYS A 328 -46.41 -4.54 -32.37
C LYS A 328 -46.19 -3.10 -32.86
N LEU A 329 -46.39 -2.11 -31.97
CA LEU A 329 -46.17 -0.70 -32.28
C LEU A 329 -44.71 -0.42 -32.64
N ALA A 330 -43.76 -1.05 -31.96
CA ALA A 330 -42.32 -0.93 -32.22
C ALA A 330 -41.94 -1.45 -33.62
N ARG A 331 -42.57 -2.56 -34.07
CA ARG A 331 -42.37 -3.08 -35.42
C ARG A 331 -42.92 -2.13 -36.48
N ASP A 332 -44.14 -1.62 -36.25
CA ASP A 332 -44.81 -0.72 -37.20
C ASP A 332 -44.07 0.64 -37.35
N THR A 333 -43.27 1.03 -36.33
CA THR A 333 -42.46 2.27 -36.31
C THR A 333 -41.02 2.07 -36.69
N GLY A 334 -40.58 0.83 -36.93
CA GLY A 334 -39.17 0.54 -37.27
C GLY A 334 -38.18 0.57 -36.08
N PHE A 335 -38.70 0.65 -34.85
CA PHE A 335 -37.88 0.65 -33.63
C PHE A 335 -37.09 -0.66 -33.37
N GLU A 336 -37.33 -1.70 -34.15
CA GLU A 336 -36.87 -3.08 -33.92
C GLU A 336 -35.44 -3.36 -34.36
N SER A 337 -34.70 -2.40 -34.91
CA SER A 337 -33.44 -2.70 -35.61
C SER A 337 -32.15 -2.36 -34.91
N ALA A 338 -32.15 -2.22 -33.58
CA ALA A 338 -30.92 -1.88 -32.89
C ALA A 338 -30.75 -2.69 -31.59
N ALA A 339 -30.77 -4.05 -31.71
CA ALA A 339 -30.34 -4.97 -30.68
C ALA A 339 -29.11 -5.73 -31.13
#